data_260c24ab2dbcc155ec245ae54d323e53
#
_entry.id   260c24ab2dbcc155ec245ae54d323e53
#
_cell.length_a   1.000
_cell.length_b   1.000
_cell.length_c   1.000
_cell.angle_alpha   90.00
_cell.angle_beta   90.00
_cell.angle_gamma   90.00
#
_symmetry.space_group_name_H-M   'P 1'
#
loop_
_entity.id
_entity.type
_entity.pdbx_description
1 polymer ?
#
loop_
_entity_poly.entity_id
_entity_poly.type
_entity_poly.pdbx_seq_one_letter_code
_entity_poly.pdbx_strand_id
1 'polypeptide(L)' 'DVFENEPLSQNSELINMKNVIITPHVAGLSKNYWEKQYELFVRNLNYFLNGEILKMHNVIDMKKEY' A
#
# COMPACT_ATOMS: atom_id res chain seq x y z
N ASP A 1 4.35 -11.45 3.84
CA ASP A 1 3.32 -10.41 3.79
C ASP A 1 2.55 -10.39 2.47
N VAL A 2 3.24 -10.62 1.35
CA VAL A 2 2.63 -10.73 0.02
C VAL A 2 2.98 -12.06 -0.61
N PHE A 3 2.05 -12.62 -1.38
CA PHE A 3 2.19 -13.95 -1.99
C PHE A 3 1.69 -13.90 -3.42
N GLU A 4 2.17 -14.81 -4.24
CA GLU A 4 1.73 -14.94 -5.64
C GLU A 4 0.22 -15.17 -5.74
N ASN A 5 -0.32 -15.97 -4.81
CA ASN A 5 -1.76 -16.18 -4.67
C ASN A 5 -2.19 -15.78 -3.25
N GLU A 6 -3.13 -14.86 -3.14
CA GLU A 6 -3.68 -14.39 -1.86
C GLU A 6 -5.20 -14.58 -1.80
N PRO A 7 -5.72 -14.97 -0.65
CA PRO A 7 -5.04 -15.34 0.59
C PRO A 7 -4.19 -16.60 0.43
N LEU A 8 -3.08 -16.68 1.21
CA LEU A 8 -2.20 -17.85 1.19
C LEU A 8 -2.98 -19.13 1.53
N SER A 9 -2.86 -20.14 0.68
CA SER A 9 -3.51 -21.44 0.91
C SER A 9 -3.03 -22.06 2.22
N GLN A 10 -3.97 -22.65 2.98
CA GLN A 10 -3.65 -23.40 4.21
C GLN A 10 -2.74 -24.62 3.95
N ASN A 11 -2.71 -25.10 2.72
CA ASN A 11 -1.84 -26.20 2.29
C ASN A 11 -0.48 -25.72 1.75
N SER A 12 -0.18 -24.42 1.82
CA SER A 12 1.11 -23.91 1.39
C SER A 12 2.24 -24.49 2.23
N GLU A 13 3.30 -24.93 1.57
CA GLU A 13 4.51 -25.40 2.25
C GLU A 13 5.15 -24.33 3.13
N LEU A 14 5.00 -23.05 2.76
CA LEU A 14 5.54 -21.90 3.53
C LEU A 14 5.07 -21.89 4.98
N ILE A 15 3.84 -22.36 5.27
CA ILE A 15 3.25 -22.34 6.62
C ILE A 15 4.05 -23.21 7.59
N ASN A 16 4.61 -24.30 7.09
CA ASN A 16 5.30 -25.30 7.93
C ASN A 16 6.83 -25.10 7.96
N MET A 17 7.35 -24.12 7.23
CA MET A 17 8.80 -23.86 7.18
C MET A 17 9.24 -23.09 8.41
N LYS A 18 10.17 -23.68 9.20
CA LYS A 18 10.68 -23.10 10.46
C LYS A 18 11.49 -21.82 10.30
N ASN A 19 12.01 -21.56 9.09
CA ASN A 19 12.79 -20.37 8.74
C ASN A 19 11.96 -19.30 8.05
N VAL A 20 10.63 -19.40 8.06
CA VAL A 20 9.69 -18.47 7.44
C VAL A 20 8.78 -17.85 8.49
N ILE A 21 8.66 -16.53 8.44
CA ILE A 21 7.68 -15.76 9.20
C ILE A 21 6.65 -15.20 8.22
N ILE A 22 5.38 -15.44 8.48
CA ILE A 22 4.27 -15.06 7.59
C ILE A 22 3.41 -14.00 8.28
N THR A 23 3.12 -12.93 7.54
CA THR A 23 2.13 -11.91 7.91
C THR A 23 1.10 -11.78 6.79
N PRO A 24 -0.17 -11.52 7.09
CA PRO A 24 -1.25 -11.53 6.09
C PRO A 24 -1.45 -10.17 5.42
N HIS A 25 -0.56 -9.77 4.51
CA HIS A 25 -0.61 -8.54 3.70
C HIS A 25 -1.00 -7.28 4.51
N VAL A 26 -0.28 -7.04 5.59
CA VAL A 26 -0.58 -5.95 6.54
C VAL A 26 0.58 -4.96 6.74
N ALA A 27 1.63 -5.06 5.93
CA ALA A 27 2.83 -4.23 6.10
C ALA A 27 2.54 -2.72 5.99
N GLY A 28 1.51 -2.34 5.25
CA GLY A 28 1.09 -0.93 5.14
C GLY A 28 0.36 -0.40 6.36
N LEU A 29 -0.14 -1.26 7.24
CA LEU A 29 -0.91 -0.85 8.40
C LEU A 29 -0.01 -0.33 9.52
N SER A 30 -0.32 0.85 10.04
CA SER A 30 0.38 1.47 11.16
C SER A 30 -0.62 2.18 12.06
N LYS A 31 -0.20 2.56 13.27
CA LYS A 31 -1.06 3.24 14.24
C LYS A 31 -1.76 4.48 13.66
N ASN A 32 -1.06 5.22 12.80
CA ASN A 32 -1.57 6.47 12.20
C ASN A 32 -1.80 6.33 10.69
N TYR A 33 -2.12 5.13 10.23
CA TYR A 33 -2.29 4.85 8.80
C TYR A 33 -3.37 5.75 8.16
N TRP A 34 -4.54 5.82 8.76
CA TRP A 34 -5.67 6.58 8.21
C TRP A 34 -5.45 8.09 8.29
N GLU A 35 -4.84 8.59 9.36
CA GLU A 35 -4.50 10.01 9.48
C GLU A 35 -3.54 10.44 8.37
N LYS A 36 -2.48 9.66 8.14
CA LYS A 36 -1.51 9.94 7.07
C LYS A 36 -2.13 9.88 5.67
N GLN A 37 -3.01 8.91 5.43
CA GLN A 37 -3.75 8.80 4.17
C GLN A 37 -4.66 10.02 3.96
N TYR A 38 -5.38 10.43 4.98
CA TYR A 38 -6.25 11.59 4.94
C TYR A 38 -5.47 12.88 4.66
N GLU A 39 -4.38 13.11 5.37
CA GLU A 39 -3.54 14.30 5.17
C GLU A 39 -2.98 14.37 3.73
N LEU A 40 -2.49 13.26 3.21
CA LEU A 40 -1.99 13.18 1.84
C LEU A 40 -3.11 13.44 0.82
N PHE A 41 -4.28 12.84 1.02
CA PHE A 41 -5.44 13.01 0.15
C PHE A 41 -5.89 14.49 0.11
N VAL A 42 -6.08 15.11 1.26
CA VAL A 42 -6.53 16.51 1.35
C VAL A 42 -5.52 17.45 0.70
N ARG A 43 -4.23 17.24 0.94
CA ARG A 43 -3.16 18.03 0.32
C ARG A 43 -3.21 17.92 -1.22
N ASN A 44 -3.28 16.71 -1.73
CA ASN A 44 -3.34 16.49 -3.17
C ASN A 44 -4.64 17.03 -3.78
N LEU A 45 -5.75 16.88 -3.09
CA LEU A 45 -7.03 17.46 -3.54
C LEU A 45 -6.95 18.98 -3.68
N ASN A 46 -6.33 19.67 -2.72
CA ASN A 46 -6.13 21.12 -2.80
C ASN A 46 -5.24 21.51 -3.98
N TYR A 47 -4.15 20.80 -4.20
CA TYR A 47 -3.31 21.03 -5.39
C TYR A 47 -4.07 20.81 -6.69
N PHE A 48 -4.84 19.74 -6.77
CA PHE A 48 -5.66 19.42 -7.94
C PHE A 48 -6.69 20.52 -8.22
N LEU A 49 -7.45 20.96 -7.21
CA LEU A 49 -8.46 22.00 -7.34
C LEU A 49 -7.88 23.37 -7.72
N ASN A 50 -6.64 23.65 -7.34
CA ASN A 50 -5.93 24.89 -7.68
C ASN A 50 -5.17 24.81 -9.02
N GLY A 51 -5.28 23.70 -9.76
CA GLY A 51 -4.54 23.49 -11.02
C GLY A 51 -3.05 23.25 -10.84
N GLU A 52 -2.59 22.94 -9.63
CA GLU A 52 -1.19 22.74 -9.28
C GLU A 52 -0.80 21.25 -9.28
N ILE A 53 -1.17 20.53 -10.33
CA ILE A 53 -1.02 19.08 -10.44
C ILE A 53 0.44 18.62 -10.24
N LEU A 54 1.42 19.40 -10.68
CA LEU A 54 2.84 19.06 -10.53
C LEU A 54 3.33 19.09 -9.07
N LYS A 55 2.57 19.67 -8.16
CA LYS A 55 2.87 19.68 -6.72
C LYS A 55 2.28 18.48 -5.97
N MET A 56 1.45 17.69 -6.63
CA MET A 56 0.86 16.50 -6.00
C MET A 56 1.93 15.47 -5.67
N HIS A 57 1.75 14.78 -4.55
CA HIS A 57 2.65 13.74 -4.06
C HIS A 57 2.11 12.34 -4.36
N ASN A 58 3.02 11.38 -4.53
CA ASN A 58 2.70 9.97 -4.75
C ASN A 58 1.75 9.73 -5.95
N VAL A 59 1.92 10.52 -7.00
CA VAL A 59 1.15 10.34 -8.23
C VAL A 59 1.66 9.12 -8.97
N ILE A 60 0.73 8.23 -9.32
CA ILE A 60 1.05 7.01 -10.07
C ILE A 60 1.38 7.35 -11.52
N ASP A 61 2.49 6.86 -12.03
CA ASP A 61 2.81 6.90 -13.44
C ASP A 61 1.97 5.84 -14.17
N MET A 62 1.02 6.29 -14.99
CA MET A 62 0.10 5.41 -15.70
C MET A 62 0.77 4.46 -16.70
N LYS A 63 2.01 4.75 -17.12
CA LYS A 63 2.76 3.85 -18.00
C LYS A 63 3.48 2.75 -17.24
N LYS A 64 3.90 3.05 -16.00
CA LYS A 64 4.60 2.11 -15.13
C LYS A 64 3.66 1.36 -14.20
N GLU A 65 2.43 1.88 -14.00
CA GLU A 65 1.42 1.37 -13.06
C GLU A 65 1.82 1.47 -11.58
N TYR A 66 2.82 2.30 -11.27
CA TYR A 66 3.21 2.59 -9.88
C TYR A 66 3.82 3.99 -9.75
#